data_7773c51ae02ba2426cc899b2d85e3e2d
#
_entry.id   7773c51ae02ba2426cc899b2d85e3e2d
#
_cell.length_a   1.000
_cell.length_b   1.000
_cell.length_c   1.000
_cell.angle_alpha   90.00
_cell.angle_beta   90.00
_cell.angle_gamma   90.00
#
_symmetry.space_group_name_H-M   'P 1'
#
loop_
_entity.id
_entity.type
_entity.pdbx_description
1 polymer ?
#
loop_
_entity_poly.entity_id
_entity_poly.type
_entity_poly.pdbx_seq_one_letter_code
_entity_poly.pdbx_strand_id
1 'polypeptide(L)'
;MIKKIKIIIDYQIKSFKYLFGGCNCIKSINFKKFYRNNINDMSLMFYECITLKELNLSNFNTDNVINMNSMFSGCSSLKELNLNNFNTNNVKDMSLCFLFVHH
;
A
#
# COMPACT_ATOMS: atom_id res chain seq x y z
N MET A 1 1.68 -24.07 6.04
CA MET A 1 2.07 -24.02 4.62
C MET A 1 2.09 -22.58 4.14
N ILE A 2 3.18 -22.19 3.52
CA ILE A 2 3.30 -20.84 2.94
C ILE A 2 2.88 -20.90 1.50
N LYS A 3 1.90 -20.10 1.13
CA LYS A 3 1.48 -19.96 -0.26
C LYS A 3 1.95 -18.63 -0.79
N LYS A 4 2.53 -18.65 -1.98
CA LYS A 4 2.89 -17.44 -2.70
C LYS A 4 1.87 -17.22 -3.80
N ILE A 5 1.38 -16.00 -3.87
CA ILE A 5 0.46 -15.58 -4.92
C ILE A 5 1.20 -14.58 -5.80
N LYS A 6 1.26 -14.86 -7.09
CA LYS A 6 1.84 -13.95 -8.07
C LYS A 6 0.72 -13.14 -8.69
N ILE A 7 0.82 -11.82 -8.58
CA ILE A 7 -0.16 -10.91 -9.16
C ILE A 7 0.53 -10.15 -10.29
N ILE A 8 -0.09 -10.17 -11.48
CA ILE A 8 0.39 -9.44 -12.64
C ILE A 8 -0.64 -8.36 -12.95
N ILE A 9 -0.19 -7.10 -12.98
CA ILE A 9 -1.06 -5.96 -13.20
C ILE A 9 -0.66 -5.27 -14.50
N ASP A 10 -1.65 -5.05 -15.36
CA ASP A 10 -1.45 -4.37 -16.64
C ASP A 10 -0.84 -2.98 -16.42
N TYR A 11 0.16 -2.62 -17.22
CA TYR A 11 0.83 -1.33 -17.11
C TYR A 11 -0.11 -0.15 -17.36
N GLN A 12 -1.19 -0.35 -18.08
CA GLN A 12 -2.19 0.70 -18.31
C GLN A 12 -3.01 1.02 -17.07
N ILE A 13 -3.03 0.14 -16.08
CA ILE A 13 -3.67 0.43 -14.78
C ILE A 13 -2.85 1.50 -14.08
N LYS A 14 -3.49 2.61 -13.73
CA LYS A 14 -2.85 3.75 -13.05
C LYS A 14 -3.35 3.95 -11.63
N SER A 15 -4.29 3.13 -11.18
CA SER A 15 -4.85 3.21 -9.85
C SER A 15 -4.74 1.88 -9.14
N PHE A 16 -4.26 1.94 -7.89
CA PHE A 16 -4.26 0.81 -6.97
C PHE A 16 -5.27 1.03 -5.84
N LYS A 17 -6.26 1.89 -6.09
CA LYS A 17 -7.30 2.15 -5.11
C LYS A 17 -7.93 0.84 -4.63
N TYR A 18 -7.89 0.64 -3.31
CA TYR A 18 -8.48 -0.52 -2.63
C TYR A 18 -7.93 -1.87 -3.09
N LEU A 19 -6.74 -1.93 -3.67
CA LEU A 19 -6.21 -3.16 -4.28
C LEU A 19 -6.17 -4.33 -3.32
N PHE A 20 -5.77 -4.12 -2.07
CA PHE A 20 -5.75 -5.14 -1.01
C PHE A 20 -6.74 -4.81 0.11
N GLY A 21 -7.63 -3.85 -0.11
CA GLY A 21 -8.56 -3.42 0.92
C GLY A 21 -9.40 -4.57 1.47
N GLY A 22 -9.48 -4.66 2.79
CA GLY A 22 -10.25 -5.70 3.46
C GLY A 22 -9.63 -7.09 3.42
N CYS A 23 -8.38 -7.23 2.97
CA CYS A 23 -7.70 -8.54 2.97
C CYS A 23 -7.32 -8.92 4.39
N ASN A 24 -8.16 -9.69 5.06
CA ASN A 24 -8.02 -9.99 6.48
C ASN A 24 -7.37 -11.35 6.76
N CYS A 25 -6.73 -11.97 5.78
CA CYS A 25 -6.02 -13.24 5.94
C CYS A 25 -4.56 -13.18 5.46
N ILE A 26 -4.12 -12.03 4.96
CA ILE A 26 -2.74 -11.84 4.48
C ILE A 26 -1.90 -11.32 5.64
N LYS A 27 -0.77 -11.97 5.91
CA LYS A 27 0.13 -11.59 7.00
C LYS A 27 1.37 -10.83 6.53
N SER A 28 1.76 -11.01 5.27
CA SER A 28 2.96 -10.40 4.71
C SER A 28 2.77 -10.10 3.23
N ILE A 29 3.21 -8.93 2.80
CA ILE A 29 3.22 -8.55 1.39
C ILE A 29 4.60 -8.00 1.04
N ASN A 30 5.18 -8.53 -0.03
CA ASN A 30 6.45 -8.08 -0.57
C ASN A 30 6.31 -7.85 -2.07
N PHE A 31 6.61 -6.64 -2.49
CA PHE A 31 6.49 -6.24 -3.90
C PHE A 31 7.84 -6.44 -4.59
N LYS A 32 8.07 -7.66 -5.09
CA LYS A 32 9.27 -7.98 -5.87
C LYS A 32 9.07 -7.57 -7.32
N LYS A 33 10.14 -7.08 -7.96
CA LYS A 33 10.11 -6.68 -9.38
C LYS A 33 8.97 -5.69 -9.67
N PHE A 34 8.79 -4.75 -8.76
CA PHE A 34 7.74 -3.74 -8.87
C PHE A 34 8.37 -2.42 -9.27
N TYR A 35 8.27 -2.08 -10.56
CA TYR A 35 8.93 -0.92 -11.14
C TYR A 35 7.93 0.09 -11.71
N ARG A 36 6.78 0.19 -11.08
CA ARG A 36 5.73 1.09 -11.53
C ARG A 36 5.99 2.51 -11.05
N ASN A 37 5.91 3.46 -11.96
CA ASN A 37 6.03 4.88 -11.65
C ASN A 37 4.86 5.72 -12.16
N ASN A 38 3.83 5.07 -12.69
CA ASN A 38 2.68 5.74 -13.30
C ASN A 38 1.40 5.62 -12.48
N ILE A 39 1.50 5.17 -11.22
CA ILE A 39 0.32 5.06 -10.37
C ILE A 39 0.01 6.43 -9.78
N ASN A 40 -1.23 6.88 -9.93
CA ASN A 40 -1.66 8.18 -9.43
C ASN A 40 -2.64 8.11 -8.24
N ASP A 41 -3.22 6.95 -7.97
CA ASP A 41 -4.15 6.77 -6.86
C ASP A 41 -3.79 5.52 -6.09
N MET A 42 -3.44 5.70 -4.80
CA MET A 42 -3.16 4.61 -3.86
C MET A 42 -4.09 4.68 -2.65
N SER A 43 -5.21 5.40 -2.78
CA SER A 43 -6.15 5.51 -1.67
C SER A 43 -6.70 4.14 -1.28
N LEU A 44 -6.87 3.93 0.02
CA LEU A 44 -7.45 2.70 0.57
C LEU A 44 -6.70 1.42 0.16
N MET A 45 -5.49 1.52 -0.35
CA MET A 45 -4.80 0.36 -0.94
C MET A 45 -4.68 -0.81 0.02
N PHE A 46 -4.40 -0.54 1.30
CA PHE A 46 -4.29 -1.55 2.35
C PHE A 46 -5.33 -1.34 3.46
N TYR A 47 -6.44 -0.70 3.13
CA TYR A 47 -7.49 -0.37 4.09
C TYR A 47 -7.98 -1.62 4.81
N GLU A 48 -7.99 -1.59 6.14
CA GLU A 48 -8.48 -2.69 6.98
C GLU A 48 -7.77 -4.03 6.74
N CYS A 49 -6.49 -3.99 6.38
CA CYS A 49 -5.66 -5.20 6.35
C CYS A 49 -5.24 -5.54 7.78
N ILE A 50 -6.19 -6.01 8.58
CA ILE A 50 -6.04 -6.13 10.04
C ILE A 50 -5.05 -7.20 10.47
N THR A 51 -4.76 -8.20 9.62
CA THR A 51 -3.81 -9.27 9.93
C THR A 51 -2.42 -9.03 9.34
N LEU A 52 -2.25 -7.97 8.55
CA LEU A 52 -0.99 -7.68 7.88
C LEU A 52 0.05 -7.23 8.92
N LYS A 53 1.13 -8.01 9.05
CA LYS A 53 2.20 -7.76 10.02
C LYS A 53 3.44 -7.18 9.37
N GLU A 54 3.71 -7.54 8.12
CA GLU A 54 4.91 -7.14 7.40
C GLU A 54 4.55 -6.64 6.01
N LEU A 55 5.00 -5.44 5.70
CA LEU A 55 4.72 -4.79 4.42
C LEU A 55 6.00 -4.12 3.93
N ASN A 56 6.52 -4.62 2.82
CA ASN A 56 7.74 -4.08 2.22
C ASN A 56 7.37 -3.23 1.00
N LEU A 57 7.51 -1.93 1.14
CA LEU A 57 7.21 -0.95 0.10
C LEU A 57 8.48 -0.31 -0.49
N SER A 58 9.64 -0.93 -0.27
CA SER A 58 10.92 -0.34 -0.66
C SER A 58 11.06 -0.10 -2.16
N ASN A 59 10.29 -0.83 -2.97
CA ASN A 59 10.30 -0.68 -4.44
C ASN A 59 9.23 0.27 -4.96
N PHE A 60 8.45 0.89 -4.08
CA PHE A 60 7.40 1.80 -4.52
C PHE A 60 7.98 3.12 -5.01
N ASN A 61 7.47 3.58 -6.14
CA ASN A 61 7.67 4.94 -6.63
C ASN A 61 6.34 5.67 -6.55
N THR A 62 6.29 6.70 -5.74
CA THR A 62 5.07 7.47 -5.50
C THR A 62 5.11 8.86 -6.13
N ASP A 63 6.04 9.10 -7.05
CA ASP A 63 6.26 10.43 -7.62
C ASP A 63 5.00 11.03 -8.27
N ASN A 64 4.15 10.17 -8.84
CA ASN A 64 2.94 10.61 -9.54
C ASN A 64 1.66 10.38 -8.74
N VAL A 65 1.77 9.96 -7.49
CA VAL A 65 0.60 9.70 -6.66
C VAL A 65 -0.01 11.01 -6.17
N ILE A 66 -1.32 11.14 -6.37
CA ILE A 66 -2.10 12.33 -5.99
C ILE A 66 -2.95 12.05 -4.75
N ASN A 67 -3.42 10.81 -4.59
CA ASN A 67 -4.34 10.44 -3.52
C ASN A 67 -3.81 9.25 -2.73
N MET A 68 -3.62 9.44 -1.43
CA MET A 68 -3.23 8.41 -0.46
C MET A 68 -4.23 8.33 0.70
N ASN A 69 -5.47 8.79 0.50
CA ASN A 69 -6.48 8.77 1.55
C ASN A 69 -6.66 7.37 2.10
N SER A 70 -6.58 7.24 3.41
CA SER A 70 -6.82 5.99 4.14
C SER A 70 -5.96 4.80 3.67
N MET A 71 -4.81 5.06 3.07
CA MET A 71 -3.99 4.00 2.46
C MET A 71 -3.66 2.87 3.42
N PHE A 72 -3.36 3.19 4.69
CA PHE A 72 -3.00 2.21 5.72
C PHE A 72 -4.00 2.16 6.87
N SER A 73 -5.14 2.81 6.71
CA SER A 73 -6.13 2.88 7.79
C SER A 73 -6.59 1.49 8.19
N GLY A 74 -6.55 1.20 9.48
CA GLY A 74 -6.98 -0.09 10.02
C GLY A 74 -5.94 -1.20 9.93
N CYS A 75 -4.73 -0.90 9.46
CA CYS A 75 -3.63 -1.90 9.48
C CYS A 75 -3.09 -2.03 10.90
N SER A 76 -3.89 -2.59 11.80
CA SER A 76 -3.60 -2.56 13.23
C SER A 76 -2.53 -3.55 13.67
N SER A 77 -2.12 -4.48 12.81
CA SER A 77 -1.10 -5.49 13.13
C SER A 77 0.27 -5.18 12.55
N LEU A 78 0.42 -4.09 11.80
CA LEU A 78 1.73 -3.74 11.24
C LEU A 78 2.74 -3.49 12.35
N LYS A 79 3.88 -4.19 12.28
CA LYS A 79 4.96 -4.05 13.25
C LYS A 79 5.79 -2.80 13.00
N GLU A 80 6.01 -2.50 11.74
CA GLU A 80 6.74 -1.31 11.31
C GLU A 80 6.30 -0.93 9.90
N LEU A 81 6.45 0.34 9.57
CA LEU A 81 6.08 0.87 8.27
C LEU A 81 7.15 1.86 7.83
N ASN A 82 7.96 1.46 6.86
CA ASN A 82 9.04 2.29 6.33
C ASN A 82 8.58 3.00 5.06
N LEU A 83 8.49 4.29 5.14
CA LEU A 83 8.06 5.16 4.03
C LEU A 83 9.19 6.08 3.55
N ASN A 84 10.45 5.73 3.82
CA ASN A 84 11.59 6.59 3.50
C ASN A 84 11.71 6.93 2.02
N ASN A 85 11.24 6.05 1.15
CA ASN A 85 11.29 6.26 -0.30
C ASN A 85 10.05 6.96 -0.85
N PHE A 86 9.07 7.28 -0.01
CA PHE A 86 7.85 7.94 -0.48
C PHE A 86 8.11 9.41 -0.79
N ASN A 87 7.64 9.84 -1.95
CA ASN A 87 7.59 11.24 -2.36
C ASN A 87 6.13 11.69 -2.30
N THR A 88 5.84 12.63 -1.40
CA THR A 88 4.49 13.14 -1.21
C THR A 88 4.28 14.52 -1.82
N ASN A 89 5.22 14.99 -2.63
CA ASN A 89 5.15 16.36 -3.18
C ASN A 89 3.89 16.61 -3.99
N ASN A 90 3.37 15.60 -4.67
CA ASN A 90 2.18 15.71 -5.51
C ASN A 90 0.91 15.20 -4.83
N VAL A 91 1.02 14.70 -3.60
CA VAL A 91 -0.13 14.14 -2.89
C VAL A 91 -1.01 15.28 -2.37
N LYS A 92 -2.28 15.27 -2.74
CA LYS A 92 -3.27 16.27 -2.33
C LYS A 92 -4.14 15.80 -1.18
N ASP A 93 -4.27 14.49 -0.97
CA ASP A 93 -5.11 13.94 0.09
C ASP A 93 -4.38 12.79 0.77
N MET A 94 -4.03 12.99 2.05
CA MET A 94 -3.49 11.96 2.93
C MET A 94 -4.36 11.77 4.18
N SER A 95 -5.60 12.24 4.14
CA SER A 95 -6.47 12.16 5.30
C SER A 95 -6.67 10.71 5.73
N LEU A 96 -6.70 10.47 7.03
CA LEU A 96 -6.92 9.16 7.66
C LEU A 96 -5.89 8.10 7.24
N CYS A 97 -4.77 8.49 6.62
CA CYS A 97 -3.80 7.54 6.06
C CYS A 97 -3.27 6.56 7.09
N PHE A 98 -3.09 7.01 8.35
CA PHE A 98 -2.51 6.20 9.42
C PHE A 98 -3.48 5.93 10.55
N LEU A 99 -4.78 6.06 10.32
CA LEU A 99 -5.79 5.84 11.35
C LEU A 99 -5.75 4.38 11.83
N PHE A 100 -5.63 4.18 13.14
CA PHE A 100 -5.53 2.87 13.79
C PHE A 100 -4.27 2.07 13.42
N VAL A 101 -3.23 2.71 12.90
CA VAL A 101 -1.93 2.07 12.72
C VAL A 101 -1.13 2.28 14.01
N HIS A 102 -0.60 1.19 14.57
CA HIS A 102 0.18 1.24 15.81
C HIS A 102 1.67 1.28 15.51
N HIS A 103 2.38 2.24 16.09
CA HIS A 103 3.83 2.39 15.97
C HIS A 103 4.46 2.66 17.31
#